data_b873b36695bf10ce5e560ed286ba7ba4
#
_entry.id   b873b36695bf10ce5e560ed286ba7ba4
#
_cell.length_a   1.000
_cell.length_b   1.000
_cell.length_c   1.000
_cell.angle_alpha   90.00
_cell.angle_beta   90.00
_cell.angle_gamma   90.00
#
_symmetry.space_group_name_H-M   'P 1'
#
loop_
_entity.id
_entity.type
_entity.pdbx_description
1 polymer ?
#
loop_
_entity_poly.entity_id
_entity_poly.type
_entity_poly.pdbx_seq_one_letter_code
_entity_poly.pdbx_strand_id
1 'polypeptide(L)'
;FKIVSPGHATFNMANNARLRENLFISISKITVGNHLRNIRILPPGGICSDNVYRWVPASSACSGGSTYTSLVDLSATQIWFPNFLGDLNGYRAIRFMDWFKTNSSQLADWVDRPLKNDYTWNTEAGVPIGVSLNLANTLKADAWLNIPYHASDDYARRMAQQVKQGLNPAAKFIVEYGNEPWN
;
A
#
# COMPACT_ATOMS: atom_id res chain seq x y z
N PHE A 1 17.41 9.82 -18.18
CA PHE A 1 16.03 9.59 -18.61
C PHE A 1 16.00 8.88 -19.94
N LYS A 2 15.33 7.77 -20.03
CA LYS A 2 15.14 6.99 -21.25
C LYS A 2 13.67 6.59 -21.38
N ILE A 3 13.04 6.95 -22.50
CA ILE A 3 11.72 6.42 -22.86
C ILE A 3 11.94 5.00 -23.39
N VAL A 4 11.32 4.03 -22.76
CA VAL A 4 11.42 2.60 -23.14
C VAL A 4 10.33 2.24 -24.13
N SER A 5 9.12 2.77 -23.92
CA SER A 5 7.95 2.63 -24.78
C SER A 5 6.94 3.74 -24.46
N PRO A 6 5.89 3.96 -25.26
CA PRO A 6 4.82 4.88 -24.90
C PRO A 6 4.26 4.55 -23.50
N GLY A 7 4.30 5.53 -22.60
CA GLY A 7 3.87 5.39 -21.21
C GLY A 7 4.87 4.71 -20.26
N HIS A 8 6.05 4.33 -20.74
CA HIS A 8 7.11 3.74 -19.90
C HIS A 8 8.43 4.51 -20.06
N ALA A 9 8.92 5.06 -18.99
CA ALA A 9 10.20 5.75 -18.95
C ALA A 9 11.03 5.26 -17.78
N THR A 10 12.34 5.19 -17.96
CA THR A 10 13.30 4.87 -16.91
C THR A 10 14.18 6.07 -16.60
N PHE A 11 14.45 6.25 -15.32
CA PHE A 11 15.39 7.24 -14.83
C PHE A 11 16.59 6.49 -14.25
N ASN A 12 17.78 6.78 -14.77
CA ASN A 12 18.99 6.31 -14.14
C ASN A 12 19.45 7.39 -13.15
N MET A 13 19.25 7.13 -11.89
CA MET A 13 19.80 7.98 -10.84
C MET A 13 21.25 7.54 -10.64
N ALA A 14 22.20 8.40 -11.06
CA ALA A 14 23.60 8.15 -10.86
C ALA A 14 23.89 7.83 -9.38
N ASN A 15 24.84 6.91 -9.14
CA ASN A 15 25.23 6.41 -7.80
C ASN A 15 25.88 7.51 -6.93
N ASN A 16 25.23 8.64 -6.79
CA ASN A 16 25.66 9.68 -5.85
C ASN A 16 25.08 9.39 -4.48
N ALA A 17 25.93 9.28 -3.50
CA ALA A 17 25.65 9.05 -2.09
C ALA A 17 24.72 10.09 -1.42
N ARG A 18 24.10 10.96 -2.19
CA ARG A 18 23.14 11.98 -1.78
C ARG A 18 21.67 11.57 -2.04
N LEU A 19 21.31 10.32 -1.82
CA LEU A 19 19.94 9.81 -1.88
C LEU A 19 18.97 10.46 -0.83
N ARG A 20 19.31 11.62 -0.31
CA ARG A 20 18.42 12.44 0.53
C ARG A 20 17.68 13.51 -0.26
N GLU A 21 17.87 13.58 -1.58
CA GLU A 21 17.20 14.58 -2.41
C GLU A 21 15.88 14.02 -2.92
N ASN A 22 14.84 14.84 -2.85
CA ASN A 22 13.52 14.50 -3.35
C ASN A 22 13.54 14.40 -4.88
N LEU A 23 12.90 13.37 -5.43
CA LEU A 23 12.62 13.28 -6.86
C LEU A 23 11.36 14.07 -7.19
N PHE A 24 11.50 15.13 -7.98
CA PHE A 24 10.37 15.89 -8.51
C PHE A 24 10.08 15.46 -9.95
N ILE A 25 8.85 15.05 -10.20
CA ILE A 25 8.37 14.75 -11.55
C ILE A 25 7.36 15.83 -11.92
N SER A 26 7.71 16.67 -12.91
CA SER A 26 6.82 17.71 -13.44
C SER A 26 6.26 17.28 -14.78
N ILE A 27 4.94 17.35 -14.91
CA ILE A 27 4.22 17.06 -16.15
C ILE A 27 3.63 18.37 -16.66
N SER A 28 4.28 18.95 -17.66
CA SER A 28 3.95 20.28 -18.15
C SER A 28 2.86 20.29 -19.23
N LYS A 29 2.58 19.15 -19.85
CA LYS A 29 1.57 19.05 -20.92
C LYS A 29 0.97 17.65 -20.99
N ILE A 30 -0.34 17.60 -21.17
CA ILE A 30 -1.09 16.38 -21.47
C ILE A 30 -2.02 16.66 -22.64
N THR A 31 -2.45 15.64 -23.37
CA THR A 31 -3.47 15.77 -24.40
C THR A 31 -4.84 15.90 -23.74
N VAL A 32 -5.64 16.87 -24.16
CA VAL A 32 -7.01 17.06 -23.66
C VAL A 32 -7.82 15.79 -23.89
N GLY A 33 -8.52 15.35 -22.83
CA GLY A 33 -9.30 14.11 -22.84
C GLY A 33 -8.48 12.83 -22.64
N ASN A 34 -7.15 12.91 -22.63
CA ASN A 34 -6.27 11.76 -22.40
C ASN A 34 -5.39 11.99 -21.15
N HIS A 35 -5.96 11.77 -19.98
CA HIS A 35 -5.26 11.97 -18.71
C HIS A 35 -4.21 10.89 -18.49
N LEU A 36 -3.12 11.25 -17.80
CA LEU A 36 -2.18 10.28 -17.27
C LEU A 36 -2.88 9.42 -16.20
N ARG A 37 -2.68 8.13 -16.30
CA ARG A 37 -3.30 7.14 -15.40
C ARG A 37 -2.27 6.11 -14.98
N ASN A 38 -2.50 5.47 -13.83
CA ASN A 38 -1.68 4.35 -13.35
C ASN A 38 -0.19 4.69 -13.27
N ILE A 39 0.14 5.93 -12.87
CA ILE A 39 1.52 6.34 -12.66
C ILE A 39 2.09 5.48 -11.53
N ARG A 40 3.21 4.82 -11.80
CA ARG A 40 3.95 4.02 -10.81
C ARG A 40 5.41 4.43 -10.85
N ILE A 41 5.98 4.61 -9.68
CA ILE A 41 7.42 4.81 -9.50
C ILE A 41 7.93 3.55 -8.83
N LEU A 42 8.70 2.76 -9.57
CA LEU A 42 9.22 1.49 -9.09
C LEU A 42 10.74 1.59 -8.99
N PRO A 43 11.35 1.27 -7.84
CA PRO A 43 12.80 1.15 -7.77
C PRO A 43 13.27 -0.01 -8.65
N PRO A 44 14.54 0.00 -9.11
CA PRO A 44 15.12 -1.15 -9.79
C PRO A 44 15.20 -2.35 -8.85
N GLY A 45 15.39 -3.55 -9.42
CA GLY A 45 15.54 -4.77 -8.65
C GLY A 45 14.29 -5.65 -8.64
N GLY A 46 14.26 -6.61 -7.74
CA GLY A 46 13.22 -7.62 -7.67
C GLY A 46 13.34 -8.49 -6.41
N ILE A 47 12.83 -9.70 -6.53
CA ILE A 47 12.91 -10.74 -5.51
C ILE A 47 13.42 -12.04 -6.11
N CYS A 48 13.96 -12.92 -5.27
CA CYS A 48 14.24 -14.32 -5.62
C CYS A 48 13.16 -15.23 -5.03
N SER A 49 12.82 -16.31 -5.73
CA SER A 49 11.75 -17.23 -5.32
C SER A 49 12.01 -17.96 -3.99
N ASP A 50 13.26 -18.07 -3.57
CA ASP A 50 13.67 -18.63 -2.28
C ASP A 50 13.40 -17.68 -1.09
N ASN A 51 13.31 -16.36 -1.34
CA ASN A 51 12.93 -15.39 -0.32
C ASN A 51 12.16 -14.20 -0.92
N VAL A 52 10.85 -14.34 -1.03
CA VAL A 52 9.94 -13.35 -1.61
C VAL A 52 9.80 -12.06 -0.77
N TYR A 53 10.30 -12.08 0.44
CA TYR A 53 10.29 -10.92 1.37
C TYR A 53 11.58 -10.12 1.34
N ARG A 54 12.53 -10.48 0.48
CA ARG A 54 13.81 -9.80 0.37
C ARG A 54 13.99 -9.19 -1.00
N TRP A 55 14.10 -7.87 -1.03
CA TRP A 55 14.50 -7.17 -2.25
C TRP A 55 15.96 -7.48 -2.62
N VAL A 56 16.21 -7.65 -3.90
CA VAL A 56 17.56 -7.82 -4.47
C VAL A 56 17.75 -6.84 -5.64
N PRO A 57 18.99 -6.33 -5.85
CA PRO A 57 19.25 -5.30 -6.86
C PRO A 57 19.17 -5.81 -8.30
N ALA A 58 19.41 -7.09 -8.53
CA ALA A 58 19.43 -7.71 -9.87
C ALA A 58 19.25 -9.24 -9.79
N SER A 59 18.98 -9.85 -10.94
CA SER A 59 18.83 -11.32 -11.07
C SER A 59 20.07 -12.11 -10.67
N SER A 60 21.27 -11.52 -10.81
CA SER A 60 22.54 -12.13 -10.38
C SER A 60 22.66 -12.37 -8.88
N ALA A 61 21.79 -11.75 -8.08
CA ALA A 61 21.73 -11.99 -6.64
C ALA A 61 20.92 -13.25 -6.26
N CYS A 62 20.19 -13.85 -7.21
CA CYS A 62 19.49 -15.13 -7.01
C CYS A 62 20.46 -16.28 -7.24
N SER A 63 20.50 -17.23 -6.32
CA SER A 63 21.39 -18.40 -6.34
C SER A 63 20.61 -19.70 -6.16
N GLY A 64 21.28 -20.84 -6.28
CA GLY A 64 20.70 -22.14 -5.98
C GLY A 64 19.50 -22.55 -6.85
N GLY A 65 19.38 -22.00 -8.07
CA GLY A 65 18.26 -22.30 -8.97
C GLY A 65 16.99 -21.46 -8.68
N SER A 66 17.07 -20.48 -7.77
CA SER A 66 15.92 -19.61 -7.50
C SER A 66 15.63 -18.66 -8.68
N THR A 67 14.36 -18.45 -8.96
CA THR A 67 13.89 -17.62 -10.07
C THR A 67 13.78 -16.15 -9.62
N TYR A 68 14.31 -15.24 -10.45
CA TYR A 68 14.17 -13.80 -10.25
C TYR A 68 12.84 -13.29 -10.81
N THR A 69 12.16 -12.44 -10.02
CA THR A 69 11.00 -11.68 -10.47
C THR A 69 11.28 -10.19 -10.26
N SER A 70 11.21 -9.39 -11.32
CA SER A 70 11.43 -7.95 -11.22
C SER A 70 10.32 -7.24 -10.43
N LEU A 71 10.61 -6.08 -9.81
CA LEU A 71 9.56 -5.28 -9.18
C LEU A 71 8.52 -4.77 -10.18
N VAL A 72 8.87 -4.63 -11.46
CA VAL A 72 7.92 -4.28 -12.53
C VAL A 72 6.87 -5.38 -12.68
N ASP A 73 7.31 -6.63 -12.82
CA ASP A 73 6.42 -7.79 -12.95
C ASP A 73 5.64 -8.04 -11.66
N LEU A 74 6.32 -7.97 -10.52
CA LEU A 74 5.70 -8.15 -9.21
C LEU A 74 4.60 -7.11 -8.95
N SER A 75 4.76 -5.87 -9.42
CA SER A 75 3.80 -4.79 -9.22
C SER A 75 2.44 -5.02 -9.88
N ALA A 76 2.31 -6.00 -10.75
CA ALA A 76 1.03 -6.40 -11.33
C ALA A 76 0.10 -7.05 -10.29
N THR A 77 0.65 -7.73 -9.31
CA THR A 77 -0.10 -8.51 -8.31
C THR A 77 0.12 -8.04 -6.88
N GLN A 78 1.24 -7.37 -6.59
CA GLN A 78 1.62 -6.93 -5.25
C GLN A 78 1.93 -5.43 -5.23
N ILE A 79 1.32 -4.71 -4.30
CA ILE A 79 1.55 -3.28 -4.10
C ILE A 79 2.59 -2.98 -3.01
N TRP A 80 3.01 -4.01 -2.27
CA TRP A 80 3.88 -3.88 -1.11
C TRP A 80 5.34 -4.10 -1.50
N PHE A 81 6.22 -3.24 -0.99
CA PHE A 81 7.65 -3.45 -1.15
C PHE A 81 8.08 -4.72 -0.37
N PRO A 82 8.92 -5.60 -0.95
CA PRO A 82 9.25 -6.89 -0.34
C PRO A 82 9.79 -6.80 1.08
N ASN A 83 10.74 -5.88 1.34
CA ASN A 83 11.32 -5.75 2.68
C ASN A 83 10.29 -5.27 3.71
N PHE A 84 9.34 -4.40 3.33
CA PHE A 84 8.25 -4.00 4.21
C PHE A 84 7.38 -5.19 4.63
N LEU A 85 7.10 -6.11 3.70
CA LEU A 85 6.44 -7.37 4.06
C LEU A 85 7.33 -8.24 4.95
N GLY A 86 8.64 -8.24 4.69
CA GLY A 86 9.63 -8.98 5.49
C GLY A 86 9.66 -8.51 6.95
N ASP A 87 9.63 -7.21 7.16
CA ASP A 87 9.62 -6.60 8.50
C ASP A 87 8.35 -6.94 9.29
N LEU A 88 7.25 -7.17 8.57
CA LEU A 88 5.94 -7.53 9.16
C LEU A 88 5.65 -9.03 9.16
N ASN A 89 6.47 -9.83 8.50
CA ASN A 89 6.25 -11.26 8.39
C ASN A 89 6.37 -11.95 9.77
N GLY A 90 5.40 -12.78 10.09
CA GLY A 90 5.34 -13.49 11.37
C GLY A 90 4.50 -12.81 12.46
N TYR A 91 4.09 -11.57 12.27
CA TYR A 91 3.10 -10.98 13.17
C TYR A 91 1.74 -11.62 12.97
N ARG A 92 1.11 -12.00 14.06
CA ARG A 92 -0.21 -12.66 14.04
C ARG A 92 -1.34 -11.69 13.73
N ALA A 93 -1.23 -10.45 14.15
CA ALA A 93 -2.21 -9.41 13.94
C ALA A 93 -1.54 -8.08 13.61
N ILE A 94 -2.17 -7.28 12.74
CA ILE A 94 -1.72 -5.93 12.39
C ILE A 94 -2.80 -4.94 12.82
N ARG A 95 -2.41 -3.99 13.70
CA ARG A 95 -3.27 -2.88 14.13
C ARG A 95 -3.05 -1.68 13.23
N PHE A 96 -4.12 -1.13 12.65
CA PHE A 96 -4.07 -0.07 11.65
C PHE A 96 -4.47 1.32 12.18
N MET A 97 -4.35 1.53 13.48
CA MET A 97 -4.83 2.72 14.17
C MET A 97 -4.34 4.04 13.54
N ASP A 98 -3.01 4.18 13.34
CA ASP A 98 -2.43 5.39 12.75
C ASP A 98 -2.76 5.56 11.26
N TRP A 99 -2.93 4.44 10.54
CA TRP A 99 -3.32 4.47 9.14
C TRP A 99 -4.71 5.09 8.94
N PHE A 100 -5.59 4.94 9.91
CA PHE A 100 -6.95 5.50 9.87
C PHE A 100 -7.05 6.87 10.52
N LYS A 101 -5.92 7.47 10.94
CA LYS A 101 -5.91 8.76 11.64
C LYS A 101 -6.85 8.77 12.84
N THR A 102 -6.97 7.65 13.55
CA THR A 102 -8.05 7.39 14.50
C THR A 102 -8.19 8.46 15.58
N ASN A 103 -7.07 8.99 16.09
CA ASN A 103 -7.08 10.02 17.15
C ASN A 103 -7.65 11.37 16.68
N SER A 104 -7.61 11.66 15.39
CA SER A 104 -8.04 12.96 14.83
C SER A 104 -9.06 12.81 13.70
N SER A 105 -9.55 11.61 13.45
CA SER A 105 -10.46 11.34 12.34
C SER A 105 -11.78 12.09 12.51
N GLN A 106 -12.15 12.87 11.49
CA GLN A 106 -13.43 13.54 11.39
C GLN A 106 -14.43 12.78 10.50
N LEU A 107 -14.09 11.55 10.12
CA LEU A 107 -14.96 10.75 9.26
C LEU A 107 -16.24 10.36 10.01
N ALA A 108 -17.38 10.80 9.48
CA ALA A 108 -18.71 10.47 9.96
C ALA A 108 -19.46 9.61 8.93
N ASP A 109 -19.50 10.05 7.70
CA ASP A 109 -20.27 9.42 6.65
C ASP A 109 -19.42 8.51 5.76
N TRP A 110 -20.03 7.40 5.32
CA TRP A 110 -19.35 6.42 4.48
C TRP A 110 -18.86 6.98 3.15
N VAL A 111 -19.54 8.00 2.63
CA VAL A 111 -19.17 8.63 1.35
C VAL A 111 -17.82 9.33 1.42
N ASP A 112 -17.44 9.84 2.59
CA ASP A 112 -16.21 10.62 2.80
C ASP A 112 -14.97 9.77 3.08
N ARG A 113 -15.13 8.43 3.14
CA ARG A 113 -14.00 7.52 3.35
C ARG A 113 -12.97 7.62 2.23
N PRO A 114 -11.68 7.39 2.52
CA PRO A 114 -10.64 7.36 1.49
C PRO A 114 -10.86 6.16 0.54
N LEU A 115 -10.56 6.39 -0.74
CA LEU A 115 -10.69 5.39 -1.78
C LEU A 115 -9.32 4.95 -2.31
N LYS A 116 -9.23 3.71 -2.80
CA LYS A 116 -7.99 3.15 -3.35
C LYS A 116 -7.39 4.00 -4.49
N ASN A 117 -8.27 4.67 -5.24
CA ASN A 117 -7.87 5.46 -6.42
C ASN A 117 -7.66 6.94 -6.11
N ASP A 118 -7.70 7.35 -4.85
CA ASP A 118 -7.34 8.71 -4.46
C ASP A 118 -5.85 8.96 -4.78
N TYR A 119 -5.53 10.18 -5.15
CA TYR A 119 -4.17 10.54 -5.58
C TYR A 119 -3.13 10.41 -4.46
N THR A 120 -3.56 10.46 -3.21
CA THR A 120 -2.75 10.22 -2.02
C THR A 120 -3.62 9.70 -0.88
N TRP A 121 -3.03 8.93 0.01
CA TRP A 121 -3.65 8.50 1.27
C TRP A 121 -3.07 9.22 2.49
N ASN A 122 -2.14 10.15 2.27
CA ASN A 122 -1.60 10.99 3.34
C ASN A 122 -2.50 12.22 3.56
N THR A 123 -3.72 11.95 3.97
CA THR A 123 -4.76 12.93 4.30
C THR A 123 -5.34 12.63 5.67
N GLU A 124 -6.17 13.53 6.19
CA GLU A 124 -6.89 13.32 7.46
C GLU A 124 -7.91 12.16 7.38
N ALA A 125 -8.30 11.75 6.19
CA ALA A 125 -9.14 10.56 6.00
C ALA A 125 -8.34 9.23 6.12
N GLY A 126 -7.00 9.30 6.03
CA GLY A 126 -6.12 8.14 6.20
C GLY A 126 -6.09 7.18 5.02
N VAL A 127 -5.77 5.93 5.30
CA VAL A 127 -5.60 4.85 4.33
C VAL A 127 -6.93 4.13 4.10
N PRO A 128 -7.27 3.77 2.84
CA PRO A 128 -8.49 3.02 2.55
C PRO A 128 -8.53 1.64 3.24
N ILE A 129 -9.68 1.27 3.78
CA ILE A 129 -9.90 -0.02 4.46
C ILE A 129 -9.43 -1.20 3.58
N GLY A 130 -9.77 -1.20 2.28
CA GLY A 130 -9.39 -2.27 1.37
C GLY A 130 -7.88 -2.44 1.19
N VAL A 131 -7.08 -1.38 1.39
CA VAL A 131 -5.61 -1.43 1.36
C VAL A 131 -5.09 -2.11 2.62
N SER A 132 -5.65 -1.79 3.78
CA SER A 132 -5.31 -2.45 5.04
C SER A 132 -5.65 -3.96 5.02
N LEU A 133 -6.83 -4.31 4.49
CA LEU A 133 -7.22 -5.71 4.31
C LEU A 133 -6.29 -6.45 3.34
N ASN A 134 -5.84 -5.80 2.28
CA ASN A 134 -4.87 -6.39 1.35
C ASN A 134 -3.55 -6.71 2.05
N LEU A 135 -3.04 -5.83 2.92
CA LEU A 135 -1.83 -6.09 3.70
C LEU A 135 -2.03 -7.28 4.65
N ALA A 136 -3.11 -7.28 5.42
CA ALA A 136 -3.42 -8.37 6.35
C ALA A 136 -3.53 -9.72 5.62
N ASN A 137 -4.21 -9.75 4.47
CA ASN A 137 -4.32 -10.94 3.63
C ASN A 137 -2.97 -11.41 3.09
N THR A 138 -2.13 -10.47 2.62
CA THR A 138 -0.80 -10.78 2.09
C THR A 138 0.09 -11.43 3.15
N LEU A 139 0.01 -10.93 4.38
CA LEU A 139 0.76 -11.43 5.53
C LEU A 139 0.11 -12.64 6.22
N LYS A 140 -1.12 -13.01 5.82
CA LYS A 140 -1.95 -14.01 6.50
C LYS A 140 -2.16 -13.67 7.99
N ALA A 141 -2.25 -12.39 8.29
CA ALA A 141 -2.43 -11.84 9.63
C ALA A 141 -3.89 -11.47 9.90
N ASP A 142 -4.25 -11.44 11.17
CA ASP A 142 -5.51 -10.90 11.64
C ASP A 142 -5.53 -9.38 11.43
N ALA A 143 -6.68 -8.79 11.09
CA ALA A 143 -6.83 -7.36 10.87
C ALA A 143 -7.46 -6.68 12.08
N TRP A 144 -6.76 -5.74 12.70
CA TRP A 144 -7.27 -4.92 13.79
C TRP A 144 -7.52 -3.49 13.28
N LEU A 145 -8.79 -3.15 13.10
CA LEU A 145 -9.23 -1.89 12.54
C LEU A 145 -9.98 -1.05 13.57
N ASN A 146 -9.83 0.27 13.47
CA ASN A 146 -10.53 1.22 14.31
C ASN A 146 -11.71 1.85 13.56
N ILE A 147 -12.87 1.95 14.22
CA ILE A 147 -14.00 2.73 13.74
C ILE A 147 -13.78 4.18 14.18
N PRO A 148 -13.86 5.19 13.28
CA PRO A 148 -13.73 6.59 13.67
C PRO A 148 -14.76 7.00 14.72
N TYR A 149 -14.39 7.90 15.62
CA TYR A 149 -15.25 8.37 16.71
C TYR A 149 -16.58 8.97 16.24
N HIS A 150 -16.52 9.67 15.12
CA HIS A 150 -17.69 10.34 14.56
C HIS A 150 -18.48 9.47 13.59
N ALA A 151 -18.03 8.21 13.37
CA ALA A 151 -18.65 7.32 12.40
C ALA A 151 -20.13 7.08 12.72
N SER A 152 -20.98 7.28 11.70
CA SER A 152 -22.39 6.90 11.76
C SER A 152 -22.57 5.40 11.80
N ASP A 153 -23.76 4.95 12.24
CA ASP A 153 -24.13 3.53 12.19
C ASP A 153 -24.03 2.96 10.77
N ASP A 154 -24.32 3.77 9.75
CA ASP A 154 -24.16 3.39 8.33
C ASP A 154 -22.68 3.15 7.99
N TYR A 155 -21.79 4.02 8.47
CA TYR A 155 -20.34 3.83 8.28
C TYR A 155 -19.88 2.51 8.89
N ALA A 156 -20.21 2.27 10.16
CA ALA A 156 -19.82 1.06 10.88
C ALA A 156 -20.35 -0.21 10.20
N ARG A 157 -21.62 -0.21 9.78
CA ARG A 157 -22.24 -1.32 9.06
C ARG A 157 -21.57 -1.59 7.72
N ARG A 158 -21.28 -0.56 6.93
CA ARG A 158 -20.63 -0.70 5.60
C ARG A 158 -19.16 -1.10 5.75
N MET A 159 -18.47 -0.60 6.76
CA MET A 159 -17.12 -1.05 7.09
C MET A 159 -17.11 -2.56 7.39
N ALA A 160 -18.01 -3.03 8.23
CA ALA A 160 -18.15 -4.45 8.55
C ALA A 160 -18.46 -5.30 7.28
N GLN A 161 -19.33 -4.81 6.39
CA GLN A 161 -19.61 -5.45 5.11
C GLN A 161 -18.35 -5.52 4.22
N GLN A 162 -17.59 -4.44 4.12
CA GLN A 162 -16.36 -4.42 3.32
C GLN A 162 -15.31 -5.37 3.90
N VAL A 163 -15.17 -5.43 5.22
CA VAL A 163 -14.27 -6.38 5.89
C VAL A 163 -14.69 -7.82 5.60
N LYS A 164 -15.98 -8.12 5.76
CA LYS A 164 -16.54 -9.47 5.46
C LYS A 164 -16.27 -9.91 4.02
N GLN A 165 -16.28 -8.98 3.07
CA GLN A 165 -16.06 -9.26 1.66
C GLN A 165 -14.58 -9.34 1.29
N GLY A 166 -13.71 -8.60 1.99
CA GLY A 166 -12.33 -8.38 1.60
C GLY A 166 -11.28 -9.07 2.47
N LEU A 167 -11.59 -9.43 3.70
CA LEU A 167 -10.67 -10.14 4.58
C LEU A 167 -10.72 -11.65 4.32
N ASN A 168 -9.55 -12.30 4.33
CA ASN A 168 -9.46 -13.75 4.24
C ASN A 168 -10.32 -14.40 5.36
N PRO A 169 -11.21 -15.34 5.04
CA PRO A 169 -12.06 -15.99 6.05
C PRO A 169 -11.31 -16.72 7.18
N ALA A 170 -10.05 -17.09 6.96
CA ALA A 170 -9.19 -17.69 7.99
C ALA A 170 -8.60 -16.68 8.97
N ALA A 171 -8.61 -15.38 8.64
CA ALA A 171 -8.13 -14.32 9.50
C ALA A 171 -9.24 -13.82 10.42
N LYS A 172 -8.87 -13.39 11.63
CA LYS A 172 -9.79 -12.74 12.54
C LYS A 172 -9.91 -11.24 12.22
N PHE A 173 -11.08 -10.71 12.40
CA PHE A 173 -11.33 -9.28 12.45
C PHE A 173 -11.44 -8.82 13.90
N ILE A 174 -10.57 -7.91 14.30
CA ILE A 174 -10.60 -7.25 15.59
C ILE A 174 -11.07 -5.82 15.32
N VAL A 175 -12.12 -5.39 15.99
CA VAL A 175 -12.69 -4.06 15.85
C VAL A 175 -12.55 -3.29 17.16
N GLU A 176 -12.15 -2.04 17.04
CA GLU A 176 -12.03 -1.09 18.15
C GLU A 176 -12.78 0.19 17.78
N TYR A 177 -13.55 0.74 18.70
CA TYR A 177 -14.24 2.01 18.51
C TYR A 177 -13.36 3.15 18.99
N GLY A 178 -12.96 4.03 18.07
CA GLY A 178 -12.01 5.07 18.36
C GLY A 178 -10.63 4.54 18.76
N ASN A 179 -9.90 5.31 19.52
CA ASN A 179 -8.68 4.96 20.20
C ASN A 179 -8.56 5.81 21.46
N GLU A 180 -8.27 5.20 22.59
CA GLU A 180 -8.03 5.90 23.86
C GLU A 180 -9.09 7.00 24.15
N PRO A 181 -10.34 6.63 24.50
CA PRO A 181 -11.45 7.57 24.67
C PRO A 181 -11.24 8.64 25.76
N TRP A 182 -10.17 8.51 26.51
CA TRP A 182 -9.74 9.48 27.54
C TRP A 182 -8.79 10.57 27.02
N ASN A 183 -8.35 10.52 25.77
CA ASN A 183 -7.47 11.52 25.13
C ASN A 183 -8.26 12.71 24.56
#